data_b9bd0266c0a44d933c08504c239f9548
#
_entry.id   b9bd0266c0a44d933c08504c239f9548
#
_cell.length_a   1.000
_cell.length_b   1.000
_cell.length_c   1.000
_cell.angle_alpha   90.00
_cell.angle_beta   90.00
_cell.angle_gamma   90.00
#
_symmetry.space_group_name_H-M   'P 1'
#
loop_
_entity.id
_entity.type
_entity.pdbx_description
1 polymer ?
#
loop_
_entity_poly.entity_id
_entity_poly.type
_entity_poly.pdbx_seq_one_letter_code
_entity_poly.pdbx_strand_id
1 'polypeptide(L)'
;RSVSRGLGDVYKRQTESYRAKLYHDVLTGTYNRRYYEDIASRIVGPAGIALIDVDDFKICNDTYGHYAGDMALETAANAIRSCIRESDLLIRYGGDEFLLVLPGIPGDILQTKLEQIRTAAQMASVPGYSHFRLSLSIGGTMQAITDPMENAVRRADRLMYQAKCRKNAVTVELP
;
A
#
# COMPACT_ATOMS: atom_id res chain seq x y z
N ARG A 1 32.53 26.94 17.14
CA ARG A 1 31.34 26.91 16.24
C ARG A 1 31.07 25.53 15.62
N SER A 2 31.98 24.53 15.70
CA SER A 2 31.79 23.19 15.09
C SER A 2 31.01 22.19 15.96
N VAL A 3 31.05 22.28 17.27
CA VAL A 3 30.42 21.33 18.21
C VAL A 3 28.89 21.44 18.19
N SER A 4 28.34 22.64 18.04
CA SER A 4 26.89 22.90 18.01
C SER A 4 26.22 22.32 16.75
N ARG A 5 26.90 22.25 15.60
CA ARG A 5 26.37 21.62 14.38
C ARG A 5 26.34 20.09 14.52
N GLY A 6 27.35 19.48 15.12
CA GLY A 6 27.39 18.05 15.31
C GLY A 6 26.30 17.50 16.24
N LEU A 7 25.98 18.22 17.34
CA LEU A 7 24.88 17.82 18.23
C LEU A 7 23.50 17.91 17.54
N GLY A 8 23.27 18.96 16.77
CA GLY A 8 22.03 19.12 15.99
C GLY A 8 21.83 18.02 14.95
N ASP A 9 22.90 17.63 14.26
CA ASP A 9 22.87 16.57 13.26
C ASP A 9 22.65 15.18 13.90
N VAL A 10 23.28 14.90 15.05
CA VAL A 10 23.05 13.67 15.81
C VAL A 10 21.61 13.59 16.31
N TYR A 11 21.08 14.68 16.87
CA TYR A 11 19.71 14.73 17.36
C TYR A 11 18.68 14.55 16.22
N LYS A 12 18.93 15.17 15.08
CA LYS A 12 18.09 15.04 13.88
C LYS A 12 18.08 13.60 13.36
N ARG A 13 19.24 12.96 13.25
CA ARG A 13 19.36 11.54 12.83
C ARG A 13 18.66 10.59 13.81
N GLN A 14 18.80 10.82 15.11
CA GLN A 14 18.10 10.00 16.12
C GLN A 14 16.58 10.17 16.02
N THR A 15 16.10 11.37 15.80
CA THR A 15 14.66 11.66 15.64
C THR A 15 14.11 11.03 14.36
N GLU A 16 14.85 11.12 13.25
CA GLU A 16 14.49 10.48 11.98
C GLU A 16 14.48 8.95 12.09
N SER A 17 15.50 8.37 12.73
CA SER A 17 15.55 6.92 12.99
C SER A 17 14.42 6.44 13.90
N TYR A 18 14.07 7.22 14.91
CA TYR A 18 12.93 6.90 15.79
C TYR A 18 11.59 6.97 15.06
N ARG A 19 11.38 8.02 14.24
CA ARG A 19 10.18 8.15 13.39
C ARG A 19 10.06 7.03 12.37
N ALA A 20 11.18 6.63 11.74
CA ALA A 20 11.20 5.51 10.82
C ALA A 20 10.75 4.22 11.49
N LYS A 21 11.28 3.91 12.69
CA LYS A 21 10.85 2.74 13.48
C LYS A 21 9.40 2.80 13.92
N LEU A 22 8.86 4.00 14.14
CA LEU A 22 7.49 4.20 14.60
C LEU A 22 6.45 4.02 13.49
N TYR A 23 6.78 4.45 12.26
CA TYR A 23 5.83 4.63 11.16
C TYR A 23 6.03 3.68 9.98
N HIS A 24 7.07 2.87 9.96
CA HIS A 24 7.30 1.89 8.91
C HIS A 24 7.01 0.46 9.37
N ASP A 25 6.47 -0.32 8.45
CA ASP A 25 6.34 -1.77 8.60
C ASP A 25 7.70 -2.43 8.38
N VAL A 26 8.15 -3.22 9.35
CA VAL A 26 9.50 -3.81 9.36
C VAL A 26 9.69 -4.81 8.22
N LEU A 27 8.64 -5.56 7.86
CA LEU A 27 8.70 -6.57 6.81
C LEU A 27 8.75 -5.95 5.42
N THR A 28 7.81 -5.08 5.12
CA THR A 28 7.60 -4.55 3.76
C THR A 28 8.30 -3.22 3.49
N GLY A 29 8.73 -2.52 4.54
CA GLY A 29 9.30 -1.17 4.46
C GLY A 29 8.32 -0.10 4.03
N THR A 30 7.02 -0.43 3.90
CA THR A 30 5.96 0.55 3.64
C THR A 30 5.63 1.33 4.92
N TYR A 31 4.82 2.37 4.81
CA TYR A 31 4.24 2.93 6.02
C TYR A 31 3.35 1.88 6.70
N ASN A 32 3.18 2.00 8.02
CA ASN A 32 2.30 1.14 8.80
C ASN A 32 0.95 1.83 9.07
N ARG A 33 0.00 1.08 9.63
CA ARG A 33 -1.34 1.57 9.96
C ARG A 33 -1.32 2.76 10.91
N ARG A 34 -0.39 2.80 11.86
CA ARG A 34 -0.25 3.93 12.80
C ARG A 34 0.06 5.23 12.06
N TYR A 35 0.93 5.20 11.05
CA TYR A 35 1.18 6.36 10.23
C TYR A 35 -0.10 6.88 9.57
N TYR A 36 -0.89 5.97 8.98
CA TYR A 36 -2.18 6.33 8.39
C TYR A 36 -3.12 6.99 9.42
N GLU A 37 -3.28 6.41 10.61
CA GLU A 37 -4.15 6.95 11.65
C GLU A 37 -3.73 8.37 12.07
N ASP A 38 -2.44 8.64 12.12
CA ASP A 38 -1.90 9.97 12.47
C ASP A 38 -2.05 11.01 11.36
N ILE A 39 -2.13 10.62 10.09
CA ILE A 39 -2.17 11.55 8.95
C ILE A 39 -3.53 11.62 8.24
N ALA A 40 -4.43 10.66 8.46
CA ALA A 40 -5.66 10.52 7.68
C ALA A 40 -6.50 11.81 7.62
N SER A 41 -6.60 12.54 8.74
CA SER A 41 -7.32 13.82 8.80
C SER A 41 -6.63 14.96 8.05
N ARG A 42 -5.38 14.81 7.66
CA ARG A 42 -4.58 15.80 6.92
C ARG A 42 -4.53 15.53 5.43
N ILE A 43 -4.96 14.33 5.01
CA ILE A 43 -5.05 14.00 3.58
C ILE A 43 -6.30 14.67 3.03
N VAL A 44 -6.08 15.68 2.23
CA VAL A 44 -7.14 16.44 1.56
C VAL A 44 -7.09 16.08 0.08
N GLY A 45 -8.25 15.68 -0.48
CA GLY A 45 -8.36 15.37 -1.91
C GLY A 45 -8.13 16.59 -2.82
N PRO A 46 -8.15 16.41 -4.13
CA PRO A 46 -8.49 15.16 -4.79
C PRO A 46 -7.33 14.14 -4.74
N ALA A 47 -7.67 12.90 -4.45
CA ALA A 47 -6.73 11.79 -4.43
C ALA A 47 -7.41 10.49 -4.89
N GLY A 48 -6.66 9.63 -5.56
CA GLY A 48 -7.05 8.24 -5.76
C GLY A 48 -6.79 7.45 -4.47
N ILE A 49 -7.76 6.68 -4.04
CA ILE A 49 -7.68 5.81 -2.86
C ILE A 49 -7.92 4.39 -3.31
N ALA A 50 -7.01 3.49 -2.98
CA ALA A 50 -7.20 2.07 -3.26
C ALA A 50 -6.88 1.20 -2.05
N LEU A 51 -7.72 0.20 -1.81
CA LEU A 51 -7.43 -0.92 -0.94
C LEU A 51 -7.04 -2.13 -1.78
N ILE A 52 -5.98 -2.79 -1.37
CA ILE A 52 -5.32 -3.89 -2.08
C ILE A 52 -5.18 -5.05 -1.11
N ASP A 53 -5.59 -6.23 -1.53
CA ASP A 53 -5.46 -7.46 -0.77
C ASP A 53 -4.68 -8.49 -1.56
N VAL A 54 -3.82 -9.24 -0.89
CA VAL A 54 -3.05 -10.33 -1.49
C VAL A 54 -3.93 -11.59 -1.55
N ASP A 55 -4.30 -11.99 -2.76
CA ASP A 55 -5.14 -13.17 -2.97
C ASP A 55 -4.50 -14.45 -2.41
N ASP A 56 -5.32 -15.29 -1.82
CA ASP A 56 -4.92 -16.62 -1.29
C ASP A 56 -3.76 -16.58 -0.29
N PHE A 57 -3.55 -15.45 0.40
CA PHE A 57 -2.45 -15.27 1.35
C PHE A 57 -2.47 -16.33 2.46
N LYS A 58 -3.65 -16.64 3.00
CA LYS A 58 -3.78 -17.69 4.00
C LYS A 58 -3.40 -19.08 3.43
N ILE A 59 -3.81 -19.38 2.20
CA ILE A 59 -3.46 -20.64 1.52
C ILE A 59 -1.94 -20.70 1.31
N CYS A 60 -1.30 -19.61 0.97
CA CYS A 60 0.15 -19.52 0.85
C CYS A 60 0.83 -19.89 2.18
N ASN A 61 0.40 -19.29 3.30
CA ASN A 61 0.93 -19.60 4.63
C ASN A 61 0.70 -21.05 5.02
N ASP A 62 -0.52 -21.58 4.81
CA ASP A 62 -0.90 -22.94 5.20
C ASP A 62 -0.14 -23.99 4.37
N THR A 63 0.18 -23.68 3.11
CA THR A 63 0.83 -24.62 2.16
C THR A 63 2.36 -24.55 2.26
N TYR A 64 2.94 -23.34 2.33
CA TYR A 64 4.38 -23.11 2.21
C TYR A 64 5.02 -22.55 3.48
N GLY A 65 4.21 -22.27 4.52
CA GLY A 65 4.66 -21.67 5.78
C GLY A 65 4.69 -20.14 5.79
N HIS A 66 4.79 -19.58 6.99
CA HIS A 66 4.75 -18.12 7.20
C HIS A 66 5.87 -17.36 6.49
N TYR A 67 7.04 -17.97 6.33
CA TYR A 67 8.14 -17.35 5.60
C TYR A 67 7.78 -17.11 4.12
N ALA A 68 7.05 -18.05 3.49
CA ALA A 68 6.54 -17.84 2.14
C ALA A 68 5.54 -16.70 2.05
N GLY A 69 4.67 -16.56 3.05
CA GLY A 69 3.76 -15.44 3.17
C GLY A 69 4.49 -14.10 3.33
N ASP A 70 5.55 -14.07 4.14
CA ASP A 70 6.39 -12.87 4.29
C ASP A 70 7.03 -12.47 2.95
N MET A 71 7.59 -13.44 2.21
CA MET A 71 8.15 -13.20 0.88
C MET A 71 7.09 -12.74 -0.14
N ALA A 72 5.86 -13.27 -0.04
CA ALA A 72 4.75 -12.83 -0.88
C ALA A 72 4.36 -11.37 -0.58
N LEU A 73 4.30 -10.96 0.68
CA LEU A 73 4.02 -9.59 1.09
C LEU A 73 5.11 -8.61 0.65
N GLU A 74 6.39 -8.96 0.83
CA GLU A 74 7.49 -8.15 0.33
C GLU A 74 7.46 -8.00 -1.19
N THR A 75 7.17 -9.09 -1.90
CA THR A 75 7.06 -9.08 -3.35
C THR A 75 5.89 -8.21 -3.82
N ALA A 76 4.74 -8.31 -3.15
CA ALA A 76 3.58 -7.46 -3.43
C ALA A 76 3.90 -5.97 -3.20
N ALA A 77 4.49 -5.63 -2.05
CA ALA A 77 4.88 -4.25 -1.74
C ALA A 77 5.87 -3.69 -2.77
N ASN A 78 6.85 -4.48 -3.20
CA ASN A 78 7.83 -4.07 -4.22
C ASN A 78 7.18 -3.89 -5.59
N ALA A 79 6.25 -4.77 -5.99
CA ALA A 79 5.50 -4.64 -7.24
C ALA A 79 4.66 -3.36 -7.26
N ILE A 80 3.93 -3.06 -6.15
CA ILE A 80 3.17 -1.82 -6.02
C ILE A 80 4.10 -0.61 -6.10
N ARG A 81 5.19 -0.63 -5.34
CA ARG A 81 6.16 0.48 -5.28
C ARG A 81 6.78 0.78 -6.63
N SER A 82 7.01 -0.21 -7.48
CA SER A 82 7.55 -0.01 -8.84
C SER A 82 6.61 0.77 -9.77
N CYS A 83 5.32 0.87 -9.43
CA CYS A 83 4.30 1.53 -10.24
C CYS A 83 3.88 2.91 -9.72
N ILE A 84 4.37 3.33 -8.56
CA ILE A 84 3.94 4.56 -7.89
C ILE A 84 5.07 5.59 -7.79
N ARG A 85 4.71 6.84 -7.49
CA ARG A 85 5.65 7.96 -7.32
C ARG A 85 6.12 8.06 -5.87
N GLU A 86 7.20 8.78 -5.64
CA GLU A 86 7.67 9.10 -4.28
C GLU A 86 6.64 9.89 -3.45
N SER A 87 5.81 10.69 -4.11
CA SER A 87 4.72 11.45 -3.49
C SER A 87 3.50 10.61 -3.12
N ASP A 88 3.40 9.39 -3.64
CA ASP A 88 2.31 8.48 -3.35
C ASP A 88 2.57 7.74 -2.02
N LEU A 89 1.51 7.40 -1.30
CA LEU A 89 1.64 6.74 -0.01
C LEU A 89 1.21 5.29 -0.12
N LEU A 90 2.13 4.38 0.20
CA LEU A 90 1.86 2.96 0.34
C LEU A 90 1.94 2.57 1.80
N ILE A 91 0.84 2.05 2.33
CA ILE A 91 0.64 1.75 3.75
C ILE A 91 0.24 0.29 3.88
N ARG A 92 0.91 -0.47 4.75
CA ARG A 92 0.41 -1.78 5.16
C ARG A 92 -0.73 -1.56 6.16
N TYR A 93 -1.95 -1.76 5.68
CA TYR A 93 -3.18 -1.42 6.40
C TYR A 93 -3.68 -2.55 7.29
N GLY A 94 -3.48 -3.79 6.85
CA GLY A 94 -3.80 -5.03 7.55
C GLY A 94 -2.70 -6.07 7.41
N GLY A 95 -2.95 -7.32 7.77
CA GLY A 95 -2.01 -8.42 7.65
C GLY A 95 -1.52 -8.64 6.22
N ASP A 96 -2.46 -8.75 5.30
CA ASP A 96 -2.29 -8.96 3.86
C ASP A 96 -2.90 -7.84 3.01
N GLU A 97 -3.22 -6.70 3.64
CA GLU A 97 -3.87 -5.58 3.02
C GLU A 97 -2.97 -4.34 2.96
N PHE A 98 -3.00 -3.67 1.81
CA PHE A 98 -2.33 -2.38 1.60
C PHE A 98 -3.34 -1.29 1.26
N LEU A 99 -3.10 -0.10 1.80
CA LEU A 99 -3.78 1.13 1.43
C LEU A 99 -2.85 1.97 0.56
N LEU A 100 -3.33 2.39 -0.60
CA LEU A 100 -2.62 3.25 -1.53
C LEU A 100 -3.33 4.59 -1.63
N VAL A 101 -2.59 5.66 -1.45
CA VAL A 101 -3.05 7.05 -1.64
C VAL A 101 -2.26 7.68 -2.77
N LEU A 102 -2.95 8.17 -3.78
CA LEU A 102 -2.42 8.75 -5.01
C LEU A 102 -2.83 10.23 -5.11
N PRO A 103 -2.13 11.17 -4.44
CA PRO A 103 -2.51 12.58 -4.45
C PRO A 103 -2.48 13.17 -5.87
N GLY A 104 -3.56 13.86 -6.24
CA GLY A 104 -3.66 14.55 -7.51
C GLY A 104 -3.70 13.67 -8.76
N ILE A 105 -3.95 12.36 -8.62
CA ILE A 105 -4.15 11.51 -9.80
C ILE A 105 -5.45 11.92 -10.51
N PRO A 106 -5.45 12.06 -11.84
CA PRO A 106 -6.70 12.24 -12.60
C PRO A 106 -7.60 11.01 -12.48
N GLY A 107 -8.93 11.22 -12.36
CA GLY A 107 -9.88 10.13 -12.16
C GLY A 107 -9.91 9.13 -13.32
N ASP A 108 -9.76 9.61 -14.56
CA ASP A 108 -9.68 8.79 -15.77
C ASP A 108 -8.41 7.90 -15.84
N ILE A 109 -7.37 8.25 -15.08
CA ILE A 109 -6.10 7.51 -15.02
C ILE A 109 -6.10 6.46 -13.89
N LEU A 110 -6.95 6.61 -12.87
CA LEU A 110 -6.93 5.76 -11.69
C LEU A 110 -7.03 4.28 -12.04
N GLN A 111 -8.03 3.90 -12.86
CA GLN A 111 -8.22 2.49 -13.24
C GLN A 111 -6.99 1.93 -13.97
N THR A 112 -6.44 2.67 -14.92
CA THR A 112 -5.23 2.26 -15.66
C THR A 112 -4.05 2.06 -14.70
N LYS A 113 -3.87 2.96 -13.73
CA LYS A 113 -2.83 2.85 -12.73
C LYS A 113 -2.98 1.60 -11.87
N LEU A 114 -4.18 1.30 -11.41
CA LEU A 114 -4.45 0.12 -10.59
C LEU A 114 -4.29 -1.19 -11.38
N GLU A 115 -4.64 -1.20 -12.66
CA GLU A 115 -4.38 -2.35 -13.56
C GLU A 115 -2.88 -2.56 -13.81
N GLN A 116 -2.08 -1.50 -13.90
CA GLN A 116 -0.62 -1.61 -13.97
C GLN A 116 -0.06 -2.28 -12.71
N ILE A 117 -0.54 -1.89 -11.53
CA ILE A 117 -0.14 -2.49 -10.25
C ILE A 117 -0.51 -3.97 -10.20
N ARG A 118 -1.76 -4.31 -10.54
CA ARG A 118 -2.23 -5.68 -10.59
C ARG A 118 -1.34 -6.54 -11.51
N THR A 119 -1.06 -6.04 -12.71
CA THR A 119 -0.22 -6.73 -13.70
C THR A 119 1.21 -6.89 -13.21
N ALA A 120 1.80 -5.86 -12.62
CA ALA A 120 3.15 -5.93 -12.06
C ALA A 120 3.26 -7.00 -10.97
N ALA A 121 2.27 -7.10 -10.08
CA ALA A 121 2.23 -8.15 -9.06
C ALA A 121 2.09 -9.55 -9.69
N GLN A 122 1.22 -9.70 -10.68
CA GLN A 122 1.01 -10.98 -11.39
C GLN A 122 2.27 -11.47 -12.11
N MET A 123 3.09 -10.55 -12.61
CA MET A 123 4.36 -10.86 -13.30
C MET A 123 5.53 -11.08 -12.33
N ALA A 124 5.38 -10.72 -11.06
CA ALA A 124 6.43 -10.87 -10.07
C ALA A 124 6.56 -12.33 -9.62
N SER A 125 7.80 -12.78 -9.47
CA SER A 125 8.10 -14.08 -8.87
C SER A 125 8.38 -13.92 -7.39
N VAL A 126 7.76 -14.75 -6.56
CA VAL A 126 8.07 -14.82 -5.13
C VAL A 126 9.36 -15.62 -4.93
N PRO A 127 10.44 -15.01 -4.39
CA PRO A 127 11.73 -15.69 -4.26
C PRO A 127 11.62 -16.97 -3.44
N GLY A 128 12.13 -18.07 -3.97
CA GLY A 128 12.08 -19.40 -3.37
C GLY A 128 10.75 -20.15 -3.55
N TYR A 129 9.72 -19.51 -4.13
CA TYR A 129 8.37 -20.07 -4.28
C TYR A 129 7.81 -19.85 -5.67
N SER A 130 8.53 -20.27 -6.69
CA SER A 130 8.18 -20.05 -8.12
C SER A 130 6.83 -20.64 -8.55
N HIS A 131 6.30 -21.61 -7.79
CA HIS A 131 4.99 -22.19 -8.04
C HIS A 131 3.83 -21.38 -7.45
N PHE A 132 4.12 -20.48 -6.50
CA PHE A 132 3.11 -19.57 -5.97
C PHE A 132 2.92 -18.38 -6.93
N ARG A 133 1.71 -18.23 -7.46
CA ARG A 133 1.33 -17.13 -8.33
C ARG A 133 0.77 -15.99 -7.48
N LEU A 134 1.56 -14.93 -7.34
CA LEU A 134 1.10 -13.72 -6.65
C LEU A 134 -0.01 -13.06 -7.47
N SER A 135 -1.10 -12.73 -6.83
CA SER A 135 -2.16 -11.90 -7.41
C SER A 135 -2.79 -10.97 -6.39
N LEU A 136 -3.37 -9.89 -6.86
CA LEU A 136 -3.95 -8.84 -6.03
C LEU A 136 -5.40 -8.59 -6.42
N SER A 137 -6.25 -8.39 -5.41
CA SER A 137 -7.60 -7.85 -5.56
C SER A 137 -7.58 -6.39 -5.11
N ILE A 138 -8.00 -5.48 -5.99
CA ILE A 138 -7.85 -4.05 -5.80
C ILE A 138 -9.20 -3.35 -5.95
N GLY A 139 -9.59 -2.58 -4.93
CA GLY A 139 -10.73 -1.67 -5.00
C GLY A 139 -10.25 -0.22 -4.99
N GLY A 140 -10.69 0.58 -5.94
CA GLY A 140 -10.25 1.97 -6.09
C GLY A 140 -11.40 2.96 -6.23
N THR A 141 -11.24 4.16 -5.68
CA THR A 141 -12.18 5.27 -5.80
C THR A 141 -11.45 6.61 -5.73
N MET A 142 -12.14 7.67 -6.13
CA MET A 142 -11.64 9.03 -5.95
C MET A 142 -12.16 9.64 -4.64
N GLN A 143 -11.24 10.26 -3.89
CA GLN A 143 -11.58 11.14 -2.76
C GLN A 143 -11.74 12.57 -3.29
N ALA A 144 -12.89 13.18 -3.06
CA ALA A 144 -13.10 14.61 -3.33
C ALA A 144 -12.50 15.48 -2.19
N ILE A 145 -12.30 16.77 -2.47
CA ILE A 145 -11.71 17.71 -1.48
C ILE A 145 -12.51 17.77 -0.17
N THR A 146 -13.82 17.67 -0.27
CA THR A 146 -14.74 17.75 0.89
C THR A 146 -15.07 16.39 1.49
N ASP A 147 -14.53 15.30 0.93
CA ASP A 147 -14.82 13.94 1.37
C ASP A 147 -13.80 13.48 2.41
N PRO A 148 -14.23 13.13 3.63
CA PRO A 148 -13.32 12.56 4.62
C PRO A 148 -12.62 11.30 4.11
N MET A 149 -11.33 11.17 4.40
CA MET A 149 -10.52 10.01 4.00
C MET A 149 -11.16 8.66 4.37
N GLU A 150 -11.79 8.59 5.54
CA GLU A 150 -12.46 7.38 6.02
C GLU A 150 -13.60 6.91 5.10
N ASN A 151 -14.34 7.84 4.50
CA ASN A 151 -15.40 7.50 3.56
C ASN A 151 -14.84 6.92 2.26
N ALA A 152 -13.76 7.51 1.75
CA ALA A 152 -13.07 6.99 0.56
C ALA A 152 -12.49 5.59 0.81
N VAL A 153 -11.87 5.37 1.98
CA VAL A 153 -11.35 4.04 2.37
C VAL A 153 -12.48 3.03 2.47
N ARG A 154 -13.63 3.39 3.04
CA ARG A 154 -14.79 2.50 3.14
C ARG A 154 -15.35 2.12 1.76
N ARG A 155 -15.38 3.06 0.81
CA ARG A 155 -15.76 2.75 -0.58
C ARG A 155 -14.75 1.83 -1.25
N ALA A 156 -13.46 2.11 -1.10
CA ALA A 156 -12.40 1.26 -1.64
C ALA A 156 -12.45 -0.17 -1.08
N ASP A 157 -12.75 -0.33 0.21
CA ASP A 157 -12.93 -1.64 0.86
C ASP A 157 -14.07 -2.45 0.22
N ARG A 158 -15.23 -1.83 0.04
CA ARG A 158 -16.37 -2.48 -0.65
C ARG A 158 -16.00 -2.93 -2.07
N LEU A 159 -15.26 -2.10 -2.82
CA LEU A 159 -14.83 -2.41 -4.17
C LEU A 159 -13.77 -3.50 -4.21
N MET A 160 -12.84 -3.51 -3.26
CA MET A 160 -11.86 -4.58 -3.08
C MET A 160 -12.55 -5.92 -2.81
N TYR A 161 -13.57 -5.93 -1.97
CA TYR A 161 -14.35 -7.15 -1.71
C TYR A 161 -15.02 -7.69 -2.99
N GLN A 162 -15.54 -6.81 -3.85
CA GLN A 162 -16.06 -7.21 -5.17
C GLN A 162 -14.95 -7.76 -6.08
N ALA A 163 -13.77 -7.18 -6.06
CA ALA A 163 -12.61 -7.68 -6.80
C ALA A 163 -12.18 -9.08 -6.30
N LYS A 164 -12.20 -9.32 -4.98
CA LYS A 164 -11.87 -10.63 -4.36
C LYS A 164 -12.77 -11.77 -4.84
N CYS A 165 -14.03 -11.49 -5.20
CA CYS A 165 -14.93 -12.51 -5.76
C CYS A 165 -14.43 -13.06 -7.11
N ARG A 166 -13.63 -12.28 -7.84
CA ARG A 166 -13.02 -12.68 -9.13
C ARG A 166 -11.57 -13.08 -9.01
N LYS A 167 -10.89 -12.61 -7.95
CA LYS A 167 -9.44 -12.64 -7.74
C LYS A 167 -8.67 -11.99 -8.89
N ASN A 168 -7.43 -11.59 -8.65
CA ASN A 168 -6.58 -10.94 -9.66
C ASN A 168 -7.34 -9.89 -10.48
N ALA A 169 -8.04 -8.99 -9.80
CA ALA A 169 -8.99 -8.07 -10.42
C ALA A 169 -8.92 -6.66 -9.80
N VAL A 170 -9.30 -5.69 -10.60
CA VAL A 170 -9.51 -4.30 -10.18
C VAL A 170 -10.99 -3.95 -10.30
N THR A 171 -11.53 -3.30 -9.30
CA THR A 171 -12.86 -2.69 -9.33
C THR A 171 -12.74 -1.23 -8.94
N VAL A 172 -13.18 -0.33 -9.79
CA VAL A 172 -13.10 1.12 -9.58
C VAL A 172 -14.50 1.73 -9.68
N GLU A 173 -14.79 2.63 -8.76
CA GLU A 173 -15.94 3.52 -8.83
C GLU A 173 -15.39 4.95 -9.05
N LEU A 174 -15.73 5.53 -10.17
CA LEU A 174 -15.43 6.92 -10.51
C LEU A 174 -16.61 7.80 -10.11
N PRO A 175 -16.37 9.09 -9.80
CA PRO A 175 -17.43 10.04 -9.45
C PRO A 175 -18.40 10.31 -10.60
#